data_f4f13c62eb2f89b74ff286d4ac65531b
#
_entry.id   f4f13c62eb2f89b74ff286d4ac65531b
#
_cell.length_a   1.000
_cell.length_b   1.000
_cell.length_c   1.000
_cell.angle_alpha   90.00
_cell.angle_beta   90.00
_cell.angle_gamma   90.00
#
_symmetry.space_group_name_H-M   'P 1'
#
loop_
_entity.id
_entity.type
_entity.pdbx_description
1 polymer ?
#
loop_
_entity_poly.entity_id
_entity_poly.type
_entity_poly.pdbx_seq_one_letter_code
_entity_poly.pdbx_strand_id
1 'polypeptide(L)'
;NDYSNVSISVKSKDGNSDINYEFPKDKHHLIPIYGLYADYNNTVVISSEGVDKVINIKTDKLPDDFVYVDSMESGNFRFYNGNYPYAIDSNDEVRWYLNGNYYGDILVLDNSNIVIGSDKYTEDGNTISFYEMNFLGKIYHEYLLPNGYYGVNALYNDNILILSDKLMLIDLQTGELIEEYIKNDDYNYICPIEDDIIVGKDDLYSRVTDG
;
A
#
# COMPACT_ATOMS: atom_id res chain seq x y z
N ASN A 1 5.69 -19.79 31.16
CA ASN A 1 5.39 -20.40 29.82
C ASN A 1 4.00 -20.01 29.31
N ASP A 2 3.63 -18.75 29.52
CA ASP A 2 2.28 -18.34 29.20
C ASP A 2 2.25 -17.70 27.81
N TYR A 3 1.16 -17.93 27.09
CA TYR A 3 0.90 -17.29 25.83
C TYR A 3 0.53 -15.82 26.10
N SER A 4 1.24 -14.88 25.52
CA SER A 4 0.95 -13.46 25.68
C SER A 4 0.78 -12.76 24.33
N ASN A 5 -0.04 -11.71 24.32
CA ASN A 5 -0.05 -10.72 23.24
C ASN A 5 1.18 -9.83 23.38
N VAL A 6 1.71 -9.38 22.26
CA VAL A 6 2.75 -8.37 22.21
C VAL A 6 2.28 -7.20 21.38
N SER A 7 2.36 -6.00 21.93
CA SER A 7 2.15 -4.75 21.20
C SER A 7 3.47 -4.01 21.00
N ILE A 8 3.58 -3.35 19.87
CA ILE A 8 4.74 -2.57 19.46
C ILE A 8 4.30 -1.13 19.25
N SER A 9 5.06 -0.19 19.76
CA SER A 9 4.92 1.23 19.47
C SER A 9 6.25 1.79 19.01
N VAL A 10 6.35 2.13 17.72
CA VAL A 10 7.48 2.85 17.15
C VAL A 10 7.21 4.34 17.33
N LYS A 11 8.01 4.98 18.17
CA LYS A 11 7.78 6.38 18.54
C LYS A 11 8.14 7.34 17.41
N SER A 12 7.25 8.30 17.17
CA SER A 12 7.53 9.41 16.27
C SER A 12 8.40 10.48 16.93
N LYS A 13 9.05 11.32 16.11
CA LYS A 13 9.87 12.43 16.59
C LYS A 13 9.05 13.52 17.27
N ASP A 14 7.80 13.68 16.87
CA ASP A 14 6.87 14.73 17.31
C ASP A 14 5.77 14.22 18.24
N GLY A 15 5.65 12.91 18.46
CA GLY A 15 4.62 12.28 19.26
C GLY A 15 3.24 12.14 18.58
N ASN A 16 3.10 12.55 17.31
CA ASN A 16 1.80 12.55 16.61
C ASN A 16 1.64 11.42 15.59
N SER A 17 2.76 10.85 15.12
CA SER A 17 2.79 9.82 14.08
C SER A 17 3.39 8.51 14.60
N ASP A 18 3.07 8.13 15.83
CA ASP A 18 3.47 6.84 16.39
C ASP A 18 2.86 5.70 15.57
N ILE A 19 3.66 4.67 15.27
CA ILE A 19 3.18 3.48 14.58
C ILE A 19 2.98 2.38 15.60
N ASN A 20 1.73 1.91 15.72
CA ASN A 20 1.34 0.90 16.69
C ASN A 20 0.79 -0.33 15.98
N TYR A 21 1.22 -1.52 16.39
CA TYR A 21 0.70 -2.78 15.89
C TYR A 21 0.81 -3.88 16.94
N GLU A 22 0.00 -4.94 16.79
CA GLU A 22 -0.12 -6.01 17.76
C GLU A 22 0.10 -7.38 17.12
N PHE A 23 0.67 -8.29 17.91
CA PHE A 23 0.82 -9.69 17.57
C PHE A 23 -0.05 -10.55 18.49
N PRO A 24 -0.77 -11.54 17.93
CA PRO A 24 -1.62 -12.43 18.71
C PRO A 24 -0.80 -13.25 19.71
N LYS A 25 -1.52 -13.85 20.65
CA LYS A 25 -0.91 -14.70 21.68
C LYS A 25 -0.07 -15.83 21.10
N ASP A 26 1.20 -15.86 21.48
CA ASP A 26 2.15 -16.95 21.20
C ASP A 26 3.13 -17.13 22.38
N LYS A 27 3.83 -18.26 22.39
CA LYS A 27 4.94 -18.53 23.32
C LYS A 27 6.25 -17.91 22.86
N HIS A 28 6.42 -17.77 21.55
CA HIS A 28 7.61 -17.25 20.90
C HIS A 28 7.20 -16.26 19.83
N HIS A 29 7.60 -15.02 19.99
CA HIS A 29 7.34 -13.97 19.01
C HIS A 29 8.60 -13.69 18.19
N LEU A 30 8.50 -13.81 16.87
CA LEU A 30 9.43 -13.21 15.93
C LEU A 30 8.77 -11.92 15.42
N ILE A 31 9.21 -10.78 15.94
CA ILE A 31 8.55 -9.51 15.75
C ILE A 31 9.34 -8.67 14.74
N PRO A 32 8.83 -8.46 13.53
CA PRO A 32 9.41 -7.48 12.63
C PRO A 32 9.16 -6.07 13.17
N ILE A 33 10.19 -5.22 13.14
CA ILE A 33 10.08 -3.80 13.48
C ILE A 33 10.15 -3.01 12.18
N TYR A 34 9.07 -2.29 11.84
CA TYR A 34 8.99 -1.40 10.68
C TYR A 34 8.46 -0.02 11.10
N GLY A 35 8.54 0.95 10.21
CA GLY A 35 8.14 2.32 10.50
C GLY A 35 9.21 3.13 11.24
N LEU A 36 10.47 2.73 11.13
CA LEU A 36 11.61 3.45 11.69
C LEU A 36 12.01 4.63 10.77
N TYR A 37 12.45 5.73 11.36
CA TYR A 37 13.09 6.82 10.62
C TYR A 37 14.49 6.41 10.14
N ALA A 38 14.89 6.86 8.98
CA ALA A 38 16.25 6.69 8.46
C ALA A 38 17.24 7.62 9.18
N ASP A 39 18.51 7.21 9.27
CA ASP A 39 19.63 7.93 9.94
C ASP A 39 19.26 8.46 11.35
N TYR A 40 18.53 7.67 12.10
CA TYR A 40 17.97 8.07 13.37
C TYR A 40 18.13 7.00 14.45
N ASN A 41 18.16 7.41 15.72
CA ASN A 41 18.13 6.51 16.88
C ASN A 41 16.68 6.35 17.34
N ASN A 42 15.97 5.43 16.72
CA ASN A 42 14.54 5.21 16.92
C ASN A 42 14.26 4.59 18.29
N THR A 43 13.20 5.06 18.94
CA THR A 43 12.70 4.48 20.17
C THR A 43 11.51 3.55 19.87
N VAL A 44 11.59 2.32 20.35
CA VAL A 44 10.53 1.32 20.20
C VAL A 44 10.13 0.81 21.58
N VAL A 45 8.85 0.82 21.86
CA VAL A 45 8.27 0.26 23.09
C VAL A 45 7.62 -1.07 22.74
N ILE A 46 8.03 -2.11 23.43
CA ILE A 46 7.49 -3.48 23.34
C ILE A 46 6.72 -3.72 24.62
N SER A 47 5.42 -3.95 24.51
CA SER A 47 4.55 -4.16 25.68
C SER A 47 3.95 -5.56 25.66
N SER A 48 3.99 -6.23 26.79
CA SER A 48 3.36 -7.56 26.97
C SER A 48 2.87 -7.67 28.42
N GLU A 49 1.62 -8.04 28.61
CA GLU A 49 1.00 -8.27 29.94
C GLU A 49 1.22 -7.12 30.96
N GLY A 50 1.16 -5.88 30.45
CA GLY A 50 1.36 -4.67 31.28
C GLY A 50 2.81 -4.37 31.63
N VAL A 51 3.77 -5.07 31.03
CA VAL A 51 5.20 -4.79 31.16
C VAL A 51 5.74 -4.19 29.87
N ASP A 52 6.35 -3.02 29.99
CA ASP A 52 6.96 -2.30 28.88
C ASP A 52 8.49 -2.50 28.88
N LYS A 53 9.01 -2.76 27.69
CA LYS A 53 10.45 -2.76 27.42
C LYS A 53 10.74 -1.74 26.31
N VAL A 54 11.60 -0.79 26.62
CA VAL A 54 12.06 0.23 25.65
C VAL A 54 13.37 -0.24 25.05
N ILE A 55 13.44 -0.22 23.72
CA ILE A 55 14.67 -0.46 22.96
C ILE A 55 14.94 0.72 22.03
N ASN A 56 16.23 0.96 21.73
CA ASN A 56 16.64 1.95 20.76
C ASN A 56 17.29 1.25 19.57
N ILE A 57 16.86 1.62 18.37
CA ILE A 57 17.34 1.05 17.09
C ILE A 57 17.91 2.18 16.25
N LYS A 58 19.22 2.15 16.03
CA LYS A 58 19.86 3.06 15.10
C LYS A 58 19.74 2.47 13.69
N THR A 59 19.25 3.31 12.76
CA THR A 59 19.10 2.97 11.35
C THR A 59 20.16 3.69 10.51
N ASP A 60 20.44 3.13 9.34
CA ASP A 60 21.25 3.78 8.32
C ASP A 60 20.43 4.84 7.58
N LYS A 61 21.12 5.67 6.77
CA LYS A 61 20.50 6.64 5.86
C LYS A 61 19.72 5.93 4.76
N LEU A 62 18.81 6.66 4.11
CA LEU A 62 18.15 6.22 2.89
C LEU A 62 19.20 5.93 1.79
N PRO A 63 18.86 5.10 0.78
CA PRO A 63 19.72 4.91 -0.39
C PRO A 63 20.14 6.25 -1.00
N ASP A 64 21.37 6.33 -1.53
CA ASP A 64 21.90 7.57 -2.09
C ASP A 64 21.15 8.05 -3.35
N ASP A 65 20.45 7.13 -4.01
CA ASP A 65 19.61 7.35 -5.19
C ASP A 65 18.13 7.49 -4.86
N PHE A 66 17.76 7.57 -3.56
CA PHE A 66 16.39 7.78 -3.14
C PHE A 66 15.85 9.14 -3.63
N VAL A 67 14.71 9.12 -4.31
CA VAL A 67 14.06 10.31 -4.86
C VAL A 67 12.67 10.48 -4.25
N TYR A 68 12.41 11.64 -3.68
CA TYR A 68 11.09 12.03 -3.22
C TYR A 68 10.20 12.38 -4.42
N VAL A 69 8.96 11.88 -4.39
CA VAL A 69 7.91 12.31 -5.31
C VAL A 69 7.30 13.60 -4.75
N ASP A 70 7.21 14.63 -5.57
CA ASP A 70 6.60 15.90 -5.17
C ASP A 70 5.06 15.74 -5.18
N SER A 71 4.41 15.91 -4.04
CA SER A 71 2.98 15.74 -3.87
C SER A 71 2.40 16.72 -2.87
N MET A 72 1.17 17.17 -3.13
CA MET A 72 0.41 18.06 -2.24
C MET A 72 -0.60 17.32 -1.36
N GLU A 73 -0.54 16.00 -1.27
CA GLU A 73 -1.47 15.22 -0.46
C GLU A 73 -1.27 15.51 1.02
N SER A 74 -2.36 15.43 1.79
CA SER A 74 -2.35 15.57 3.25
C SER A 74 -2.81 14.26 3.89
N GLY A 75 -2.24 13.92 5.04
CA GLY A 75 -2.60 12.71 5.79
C GLY A 75 -1.53 12.32 6.80
N ASN A 76 -1.88 11.40 7.71
CA ASN A 76 -0.94 10.92 8.72
C ASN A 76 0.16 10.06 8.10
N PHE A 77 -0.22 9.20 7.15
CA PHE A 77 0.73 8.44 6.32
C PHE A 77 0.29 8.54 4.86
N ARG A 78 1.25 8.80 3.99
CA ARG A 78 1.06 8.94 2.55
C ARG A 78 2.03 8.02 1.84
N PHE A 79 1.52 7.32 0.83
CA PHE A 79 2.27 6.30 0.10
C PHE A 79 2.57 6.79 -1.30
N TYR A 80 3.81 6.60 -1.74
CA TYR A 80 4.28 7.02 -3.04
C TYR A 80 5.08 5.90 -3.70
N ASN A 81 5.01 5.83 -5.01
CA ASN A 81 5.85 4.96 -5.80
C ASN A 81 6.79 5.80 -6.67
N GLY A 82 7.98 6.07 -6.12
CA GLY A 82 9.08 6.73 -6.82
C GLY A 82 10.02 5.70 -7.45
N ASN A 83 11.33 5.93 -7.37
CA ASN A 83 12.32 4.88 -7.68
C ASN A 83 12.34 3.76 -6.64
N TYR A 84 11.75 3.99 -5.47
CA TYR A 84 11.36 3.02 -4.46
C TYR A 84 9.92 3.30 -4.06
N PRO A 85 9.06 2.29 -3.82
CA PRO A 85 7.84 2.48 -3.06
C PRO A 85 8.17 2.92 -1.64
N TYR A 86 7.49 3.96 -1.14
CA TYR A 86 7.76 4.46 0.20
C TYR A 86 6.52 5.09 0.85
N ALA A 87 6.58 5.24 2.18
CA ALA A 87 5.60 5.98 2.95
C ALA A 87 6.28 7.05 3.80
N ILE A 88 5.63 8.21 3.88
CA ILE A 88 6.03 9.32 4.74
C ILE A 88 4.96 9.60 5.80
N ASP A 89 5.39 10.18 6.92
CA ASP A 89 4.48 10.64 7.97
C ASP A 89 4.00 12.09 7.73
N SER A 90 3.28 12.65 8.71
CA SER A 90 2.75 14.02 8.66
C SER A 90 3.83 15.11 8.60
N ASN A 91 5.10 14.77 8.87
CA ASN A 91 6.24 15.69 8.81
C ASN A 91 7.10 15.49 7.56
N ASP A 92 6.58 14.78 6.55
CA ASP A 92 7.27 14.44 5.31
C ASP A 92 8.53 13.58 5.50
N GLU A 93 8.63 12.87 6.64
CA GLU A 93 9.76 11.99 6.89
C GLU A 93 9.45 10.54 6.51
N VAL A 94 10.39 9.88 5.81
CA VAL A 94 10.24 8.49 5.38
C VAL A 94 10.20 7.55 6.58
N ARG A 95 9.11 6.77 6.66
CA ARG A 95 8.89 5.77 7.70
C ARG A 95 8.96 4.33 7.18
N TRP A 96 8.89 4.17 5.90
CA TRP A 96 8.97 2.89 5.23
C TRP A 96 9.39 3.07 3.78
N TYR A 97 10.18 2.16 3.26
CA TYR A 97 10.42 2.00 1.84
C TYR A 97 10.68 0.53 1.52
N LEU A 98 10.40 0.13 0.28
CA LEU A 98 10.60 -1.22 -0.22
C LEU A 98 11.65 -1.21 -1.34
N ASN A 99 12.70 -2.03 -1.16
CA ASN A 99 13.72 -2.18 -2.19
C ASN A 99 13.21 -3.10 -3.30
N GLY A 100 13.00 -2.55 -4.49
CA GLY A 100 12.51 -3.28 -5.67
C GLY A 100 11.90 -2.34 -6.68
N ASN A 101 11.72 -2.83 -7.89
CA ASN A 101 11.04 -2.10 -8.96
C ASN A 101 9.56 -2.50 -8.94
N TYR A 102 8.71 -1.54 -8.64
CA TYR A 102 7.27 -1.73 -8.61
C TYR A 102 6.61 -0.63 -9.43
N TYR A 103 5.36 -0.85 -9.84
CA TYR A 103 4.67 0.06 -10.73
C TYR A 103 3.32 0.53 -10.16
N GLY A 104 2.87 1.74 -10.56
CA GLY A 104 1.58 2.28 -10.20
C GLY A 104 1.46 2.73 -8.75
N ASP A 105 0.24 3.03 -8.35
CA ASP A 105 -0.07 3.50 -7.02
C ASP A 105 -0.01 2.37 -5.99
N ILE A 106 0.15 2.75 -4.72
CA ILE A 106 0.14 1.83 -3.59
C ILE A 106 -1.23 1.94 -2.92
N LEU A 107 -1.97 0.84 -2.91
CA LEU A 107 -3.24 0.74 -2.17
C LEU A 107 -3.02 -0.05 -0.88
N VAL A 108 -3.51 0.49 0.22
CA VAL A 108 -3.47 -0.18 1.53
C VAL A 108 -4.80 -0.86 1.79
N LEU A 109 -4.76 -2.15 2.04
CA LEU A 109 -5.92 -2.99 2.33
C LEU A 109 -6.29 -2.96 3.82
N ASP A 110 -7.53 -3.31 4.16
CA ASP A 110 -8.01 -3.39 5.54
C ASP A 110 -7.26 -4.45 6.38
N ASN A 111 -6.72 -5.48 5.72
CA ASN A 111 -5.88 -6.49 6.36
C ASN A 111 -4.43 -6.05 6.60
N SER A 112 -4.13 -4.76 6.36
CA SER A 112 -2.80 -4.16 6.45
C SER A 112 -1.78 -4.68 5.44
N ASN A 113 -2.22 -5.35 4.37
CA ASN A 113 -1.40 -5.59 3.20
C ASN A 113 -1.45 -4.38 2.26
N ILE A 114 -0.58 -4.36 1.28
CA ILE A 114 -0.59 -3.40 0.18
C ILE A 114 -0.80 -4.11 -1.14
N VAL A 115 -1.43 -3.42 -2.08
CA VAL A 115 -1.47 -3.81 -3.49
C VAL A 115 -0.61 -2.83 -4.28
N ILE A 116 0.26 -3.38 -5.12
CA ILE A 116 1.19 -2.61 -5.95
C ILE A 116 1.49 -3.38 -7.25
N GLY A 117 1.71 -2.67 -8.34
CA GLY A 117 2.09 -3.29 -9.62
C GLY A 117 3.44 -3.99 -9.55
N SER A 118 3.55 -5.09 -10.25
CA SER A 118 4.77 -5.90 -10.34
C SER A 118 5.84 -5.25 -11.23
N ASP A 119 7.02 -5.82 -11.20
CA ASP A 119 8.15 -5.52 -12.10
C ASP A 119 8.12 -6.30 -13.43
N LYS A 120 6.98 -6.93 -13.77
CA LYS A 120 6.78 -7.70 -14.99
C LYS A 120 6.02 -6.86 -16.01
N TYR A 121 6.54 -6.83 -17.24
CA TYR A 121 6.03 -5.93 -18.28
C TYR A 121 5.77 -6.68 -19.59
N THR A 122 4.83 -6.17 -20.38
CA THR A 122 4.66 -6.51 -21.78
C THR A 122 5.83 -5.93 -22.60
N GLU A 123 5.94 -6.32 -23.88
CA GLU A 123 6.90 -5.70 -24.82
C GLU A 123 6.67 -4.19 -24.98
N ASP A 124 5.43 -3.72 -24.82
CA ASP A 124 5.04 -2.31 -24.89
C ASP A 124 5.24 -1.54 -23.58
N GLY A 125 5.74 -2.20 -22.52
CA GLY A 125 6.06 -1.59 -21.24
C GLY A 125 4.90 -1.51 -20.24
N ASN A 126 3.75 -2.13 -20.51
CA ASN A 126 2.64 -2.19 -19.56
C ASN A 126 2.86 -3.30 -18.54
N THR A 127 2.58 -3.03 -17.28
CA THR A 127 2.68 -4.03 -16.22
C THR A 127 1.62 -5.13 -16.41
N ILE A 128 2.04 -6.40 -16.28
CA ILE A 128 1.18 -7.56 -16.53
C ILE A 128 0.67 -8.24 -15.27
N SER A 129 1.05 -7.77 -14.10
CA SER A 129 0.53 -8.30 -12.83
C SER A 129 0.64 -7.27 -11.71
N PHE A 130 -0.10 -7.50 -10.66
CA PHE A 130 0.06 -6.79 -9.39
C PHE A 130 0.17 -7.76 -8.24
N TYR A 131 0.80 -7.32 -7.16
CA TYR A 131 1.02 -8.09 -5.96
C TYR A 131 0.13 -7.61 -4.83
N GLU A 132 -0.44 -8.55 -4.07
CA GLU A 132 -0.80 -8.32 -2.69
C GLU A 132 0.37 -8.76 -1.81
N MET A 133 0.90 -7.85 -1.02
CA MET A 133 2.03 -8.13 -0.12
C MET A 133 1.91 -7.37 1.19
N ASN A 134 2.67 -7.80 2.20
CA ASN A 134 2.80 -7.01 3.42
C ASN A 134 3.93 -5.96 3.31
N PHE A 135 4.02 -5.09 4.33
CA PHE A 135 5.05 -4.04 4.39
C PHE A 135 6.50 -4.56 4.48
N LEU A 136 6.71 -5.85 4.65
CA LEU A 136 8.05 -6.49 4.60
C LEU A 136 8.38 -7.05 3.22
N GLY A 137 7.50 -6.86 2.22
CA GLY A 137 7.69 -7.36 0.87
C GLY A 137 7.37 -8.84 0.68
N LYS A 138 6.68 -9.48 1.66
CA LYS A 138 6.21 -10.85 1.48
C LYS A 138 4.96 -10.83 0.60
N ILE A 139 5.07 -11.39 -0.59
CA ILE A 139 3.96 -11.55 -1.54
C ILE A 139 3.07 -12.70 -1.07
N TYR A 140 1.76 -12.45 -0.99
CA TYR A 140 0.72 -13.43 -0.70
C TYR A 140 0.03 -13.89 -1.97
N HIS A 141 -0.29 -12.94 -2.86
CA HIS A 141 -0.96 -13.22 -4.13
C HIS A 141 -0.31 -12.42 -5.25
N GLU A 142 -0.29 -13.01 -6.44
CA GLU A 142 0.01 -12.35 -7.70
C GLU A 142 -1.19 -12.50 -8.63
N TYR A 143 -1.73 -11.37 -9.07
CA TYR A 143 -2.86 -11.30 -9.98
C TYR A 143 -2.36 -10.98 -11.37
N LEU A 144 -2.55 -11.93 -12.30
CA LEU A 144 -2.04 -11.81 -13.66
C LEU A 144 -3.06 -11.16 -14.59
N LEU A 145 -2.62 -10.16 -15.33
CA LEU A 145 -3.35 -9.46 -16.38
C LEU A 145 -2.54 -9.55 -17.68
N PRO A 146 -2.66 -10.63 -18.45
CA PRO A 146 -1.75 -10.94 -19.58
C PRO A 146 -1.69 -9.85 -20.65
N ASN A 147 -2.74 -9.04 -20.79
CA ASN A 147 -2.78 -7.92 -21.75
C ASN A 147 -2.17 -6.62 -21.18
N GLY A 148 -1.68 -6.65 -19.96
CA GLY A 148 -1.16 -5.49 -19.26
C GLY A 148 -2.26 -4.57 -18.70
N TYR A 149 -1.83 -3.62 -17.86
CA TYR A 149 -2.70 -2.58 -17.31
C TYR A 149 -1.91 -1.29 -17.08
N TYR A 150 -2.62 -0.17 -16.96
CA TYR A 150 -2.03 1.17 -16.83
C TYR A 150 -1.99 1.67 -15.38
N GLY A 151 -2.79 1.10 -14.50
CA GLY A 151 -2.84 1.48 -13.08
C GLY A 151 -3.86 0.70 -12.29
N VAL A 152 -3.67 0.71 -10.97
CA VAL A 152 -4.59 0.20 -9.97
C VAL A 152 -5.20 1.42 -9.30
N ASN A 153 -6.50 1.66 -9.43
CA ASN A 153 -7.07 2.97 -9.16
C ASN A 153 -7.87 3.11 -7.87
N ALA A 154 -8.50 2.06 -7.38
CA ALA A 154 -9.30 2.16 -6.16
C ALA A 154 -9.59 0.80 -5.54
N LEU A 155 -9.85 0.81 -4.23
CA LEU A 155 -10.49 -0.28 -3.50
C LEU A 155 -11.97 0.02 -3.37
N TYR A 156 -12.79 -0.98 -3.62
CA TYR A 156 -14.22 -0.89 -3.44
C TYR A 156 -14.77 -2.23 -2.92
N ASN A 157 -15.31 -2.24 -1.71
CA ASN A 157 -15.89 -3.44 -1.07
C ASN A 157 -14.98 -4.69 -1.21
N ASP A 158 -13.72 -4.59 -0.80
CA ASP A 158 -12.68 -5.64 -0.94
C ASP A 158 -12.34 -6.03 -2.38
N ASN A 159 -12.77 -5.23 -3.36
CA ASN A 159 -12.43 -5.40 -4.76
C ASN A 159 -11.47 -4.34 -5.24
N ILE A 160 -10.74 -4.63 -6.29
CA ILE A 160 -9.79 -3.70 -6.88
C ILE A 160 -10.27 -3.26 -8.27
N LEU A 161 -10.23 -1.95 -8.50
CA LEU A 161 -10.54 -1.38 -9.80
C LEU A 161 -9.25 -1.18 -10.59
N ILE A 162 -9.15 -1.83 -11.72
CA ILE A 162 -7.96 -1.85 -12.57
C ILE A 162 -8.27 -1.22 -13.91
N LEU A 163 -7.38 -0.34 -14.35
CA LEU A 163 -7.42 0.26 -15.67
C LEU A 163 -6.45 -0.43 -16.62
N SER A 164 -6.98 -0.94 -17.71
CA SER A 164 -6.22 -1.41 -18.86
C SER A 164 -6.81 -0.79 -20.16
N ASP A 165 -6.89 -1.53 -21.25
CA ASP A 165 -7.76 -1.20 -22.39
C ASP A 165 -9.26 -1.20 -22.02
N LYS A 166 -9.57 -1.72 -20.84
CA LYS A 166 -10.88 -1.77 -20.21
C LYS A 166 -10.74 -1.39 -18.74
N LEU A 167 -11.85 -0.99 -18.13
CA LEU A 167 -11.95 -0.87 -16.68
C LEU A 167 -12.46 -2.20 -16.13
N MET A 168 -11.75 -2.79 -15.19
CA MET A 168 -12.04 -4.11 -14.64
C MET A 168 -12.18 -4.03 -13.12
N LEU A 169 -13.19 -4.69 -12.59
CA LEU A 169 -13.36 -4.91 -11.16
C LEU A 169 -12.96 -6.35 -10.83
N ILE A 170 -11.99 -6.52 -9.96
CA ILE A 170 -11.45 -7.83 -9.57
C ILE A 170 -11.64 -8.05 -8.08
N ASP A 171 -12.19 -9.21 -7.73
CA ASP A 171 -12.27 -9.70 -6.36
C ASP A 171 -10.88 -10.06 -5.84
N LEU A 172 -10.44 -9.38 -4.77
CA LEU A 172 -9.12 -9.63 -4.17
C LEU A 172 -9.02 -10.95 -3.40
N GLN A 173 -10.13 -11.58 -3.03
CA GLN A 173 -10.10 -12.85 -2.32
C GLN A 173 -9.93 -14.02 -3.29
N THR A 174 -10.60 -13.95 -4.44
CA THR A 174 -10.61 -15.03 -5.43
C THR A 174 -9.70 -14.77 -6.63
N GLY A 175 -9.36 -13.50 -6.91
CA GLY A 175 -8.68 -13.06 -8.13
C GLY A 175 -9.57 -13.10 -9.36
N GLU A 176 -10.87 -13.32 -9.20
CA GLU A 176 -11.81 -13.43 -10.31
C GLU A 176 -12.25 -12.06 -10.81
N LEU A 177 -12.42 -11.94 -12.12
CA LEU A 177 -13.03 -10.77 -12.75
C LEU A 177 -14.51 -10.75 -12.41
N ILE A 178 -14.95 -9.73 -11.65
CA ILE A 178 -16.35 -9.53 -11.30
C ILE A 178 -17.08 -8.86 -12.46
N GLU A 179 -16.49 -7.78 -12.98
CA GLU A 179 -17.15 -6.95 -13.98
C GLU A 179 -16.11 -6.27 -14.89
N GLU A 180 -16.51 -6.03 -16.13
CA GLU A 180 -15.68 -5.41 -17.16
C GLU A 180 -16.49 -4.35 -17.90
N TYR A 181 -15.90 -3.16 -18.06
CA TYR A 181 -16.56 -2.00 -18.68
C TYR A 181 -15.77 -1.55 -19.89
N ILE A 182 -16.48 -1.36 -20.99
CA ILE A 182 -15.90 -0.99 -22.29
C ILE A 182 -15.89 0.54 -22.41
N LYS A 183 -14.79 1.07 -22.93
CA LYS A 183 -14.63 2.46 -23.34
C LYS A 183 -15.76 2.88 -24.30
N ASN A 184 -16.35 4.04 -24.08
CA ASN A 184 -17.27 4.67 -25.04
C ASN A 184 -16.69 6.00 -25.59
N ASP A 185 -17.36 6.58 -26.60
CA ASP A 185 -16.86 7.77 -27.30
C ASP A 185 -16.88 9.05 -26.44
N ASP A 186 -17.73 9.12 -25.41
CA ASP A 186 -17.88 10.31 -24.57
C ASP A 186 -17.00 10.24 -23.31
N TYR A 187 -16.78 9.01 -22.81
CA TYR A 187 -15.99 8.75 -21.61
C TYR A 187 -15.07 7.57 -21.87
N ASN A 188 -13.87 7.62 -21.32
CA ASN A 188 -12.96 6.48 -21.45
C ASN A 188 -13.53 5.22 -20.81
N TYR A 189 -14.20 5.38 -19.64
CA TYR A 189 -14.82 4.28 -18.91
C TYR A 189 -16.03 4.76 -18.11
N ILE A 190 -17.06 3.92 -18.01
CA ILE A 190 -18.21 4.11 -17.13
C ILE A 190 -18.38 2.82 -16.33
N CYS A 191 -18.28 2.89 -15.02
CA CYS A 191 -18.48 1.78 -14.11
C CYS A 191 -19.57 2.12 -13.10
N PRO A 192 -20.77 1.53 -13.19
CA PRO A 192 -21.73 1.62 -12.11
C PRO A 192 -21.27 0.72 -10.95
N ILE A 193 -21.11 1.31 -9.77
CA ILE A 193 -20.79 0.59 -8.54
C ILE A 193 -21.86 0.94 -7.52
N GLU A 194 -22.80 0.03 -7.29
CA GLU A 194 -24.03 0.27 -6.53
C GLU A 194 -24.81 1.46 -7.09
N ASP A 195 -25.00 2.53 -6.28
CA ASP A 195 -25.66 3.76 -6.70
C ASP A 195 -24.68 4.82 -7.27
N ASP A 196 -23.39 4.48 -7.38
CA ASP A 196 -22.36 5.38 -7.88
C ASP A 196 -21.93 5.01 -9.30
N ILE A 197 -21.48 6.02 -10.05
CA ILE A 197 -20.91 5.85 -11.39
C ILE A 197 -19.47 6.36 -11.35
N ILE A 198 -18.53 5.51 -11.73
CA ILE A 198 -17.15 5.92 -11.97
C ILE A 198 -17.01 6.29 -13.44
N VAL A 199 -16.63 7.53 -13.69
CA VAL A 199 -16.42 8.05 -15.03
C VAL A 199 -14.95 8.38 -15.22
N GLY A 200 -14.32 7.77 -16.21
CA GLY A 200 -12.93 8.05 -16.59
C GLY A 200 -12.86 8.75 -17.93
N LYS A 201 -12.12 9.85 -18.02
CA LYS A 201 -11.80 10.54 -19.25
C LYS A 201 -10.36 11.05 -19.21
N ASP A 202 -9.56 10.66 -20.21
CA ASP A 202 -8.19 11.15 -20.44
C ASP A 202 -7.36 11.28 -19.15
N ASP A 203 -7.14 10.18 -18.44
CA ASP A 203 -6.38 10.07 -17.19
C ASP A 203 -7.03 10.69 -15.93
N LEU A 204 -8.24 11.22 -16.04
CA LEU A 204 -8.99 11.77 -14.91
C LEU A 204 -10.20 10.88 -14.57
N TYR A 205 -10.27 10.43 -13.32
CA TYR A 205 -11.43 9.73 -12.77
C TYR A 205 -12.21 10.67 -11.87
N SER A 206 -13.52 10.72 -12.08
CA SER A 206 -14.42 11.37 -11.15
C SER A 206 -15.48 10.38 -10.71
N ARG A 207 -15.68 10.27 -9.42
CA ARG A 207 -16.85 9.59 -8.86
C ARG A 207 -18.03 10.52 -8.95
N VAL A 208 -19.08 10.10 -9.64
CA VAL A 208 -20.35 10.81 -9.69
C VAL A 208 -21.31 10.07 -8.77
N THR A 209 -21.64 10.68 -7.65
CA THR A 209 -22.72 10.20 -6.77
C THR A 209 -24.03 10.83 -7.24
N ASP A 210 -25.07 10.03 -7.38
CA ASP A 210 -26.43 10.56 -7.52
C ASP A 210 -26.78 11.37 -6.27
N GLY A 211 -26.86 12.71 -6.43
CA GLY A 211 -27.14 13.66 -5.36
C GLY A 211 -28.60 13.70 -4.96
#